data_8b147871cd994530298f11a905c7a354
#
_entry.id   8b147871cd994530298f11a905c7a354
#
_cell.length_a   1.000
_cell.length_b   1.000
_cell.length_c   1.000
_cell.angle_alpha   90.00
_cell.angle_beta   90.00
_cell.angle_gamma   90.00
#
_symmetry.space_group_name_H-M   'P 1'
#
loop_
_entity.id
_entity.type
_entity.pdbx_description
1 polymer ?
#
loop_
_entity_poly.entity_id
_entity_poly.type
_entity_poly.pdbx_seq_one_letter_code
_entity_poly.pdbx_strand_id
1 'polypeptide(L)'
;MKKAVALWVCILLLCSSAALADPPVRTEGIVIPVIEELKPFTVPENEAMAFARRMKAGWNLGNTFDAHDDEGWFKGSGAAMETAWGNPVTVPEVMDLLKEAGFNTLRLPVSWHNHVDENYTIDPAWMARVREVADAALSRGLFVIVNVHHDNHENQSAWFYPDEAHFDRSAAYLKAVWRQMAEAFADCDEHLILESLNEPRLVGTKYEWSWDPASAECKEAADCINRFNQLFVDTIRSTGGNNASRFLMVPGYAASPWFEVNAAFQLPKDSAENRLMVEAHAYTPYPFALQPDSHDSVFTLDDTAKKAEISNFLNQLYRRFVSRGIPVIMDEFGAVNRGGNLQDRVNFAAWYVASASSRGITCCWWDNGIFSGNGELFGILDRNTLQWRYPDIALAIEKNSLVNR
;
A
#
# COMPACT_ATOMS: atom_id res chain seq x y z
N MET A 1 68.52 -4.25 -32.48
CA MET A 1 67.24 -4.73 -33.04
C MET A 1 66.44 -5.36 -31.89
N LYS A 2 65.51 -4.58 -31.29
CA LYS A 2 64.60 -5.09 -30.22
C LYS A 2 63.23 -5.24 -30.84
N LYS A 3 62.73 -6.47 -30.86
CA LYS A 3 61.34 -6.77 -31.31
C LYS A 3 60.38 -6.47 -30.17
N ALA A 4 59.43 -5.55 -30.38
CA ALA A 4 58.32 -5.33 -29.47
C ALA A 4 57.23 -6.35 -29.80
N VAL A 5 56.80 -7.13 -28.78
CA VAL A 5 55.66 -8.03 -28.85
C VAL A 5 54.45 -7.24 -28.33
N ALA A 6 53.50 -6.97 -29.21
CA ALA A 6 52.23 -6.37 -28.82
C ALA A 6 51.28 -7.47 -28.28
N LEU A 7 50.93 -7.35 -27.00
CA LEU A 7 49.94 -8.22 -26.36
C LEU A 7 48.55 -7.65 -26.59
N TRP A 8 47.73 -8.31 -27.40
CA TRP A 8 46.33 -8.00 -27.57
C TRP A 8 45.53 -8.65 -26.41
N VAL A 9 44.99 -7.82 -25.53
CA VAL A 9 44.02 -8.24 -24.53
C VAL A 9 42.64 -8.18 -25.12
N CYS A 10 42.09 -9.32 -25.50
CA CYS A 10 40.66 -9.47 -25.83
C CYS A 10 39.85 -9.36 -24.55
N ILE A 11 39.21 -8.22 -24.31
CA ILE A 11 38.15 -8.09 -23.30
C ILE A 11 36.91 -8.75 -23.88
N LEU A 12 36.60 -9.97 -23.44
CA LEU A 12 35.30 -10.60 -23.64
C LEU A 12 34.28 -9.89 -22.75
N LEU A 13 33.50 -8.99 -23.32
CA LEU A 13 32.25 -8.51 -22.73
C LEU A 13 31.27 -9.68 -22.69
N LEU A 14 31.19 -10.34 -21.56
CA LEU A 14 30.05 -11.22 -21.24
C LEU A 14 28.82 -10.32 -21.06
N CYS A 15 28.08 -10.09 -22.13
CA CYS A 15 26.69 -9.65 -22.02
C CYS A 15 25.92 -10.83 -21.43
N SER A 16 25.71 -10.81 -20.10
CA SER A 16 24.67 -11.61 -19.50
C SER A 16 23.33 -11.02 -19.98
N SER A 17 22.76 -11.61 -21.02
CA SER A 17 21.36 -11.43 -21.30
C SER A 17 20.61 -12.00 -20.11
N ALA A 18 20.10 -11.12 -19.23
CA ALA A 18 19.06 -11.53 -18.30
C ALA A 18 17.96 -12.16 -19.18
N ALA A 19 17.73 -13.45 -19.02
CA ALA A 19 16.58 -14.09 -19.62
C ALA A 19 15.36 -13.36 -19.03
N LEU A 20 14.63 -12.66 -19.90
CA LEU A 20 13.32 -12.14 -19.54
C LEU A 20 12.51 -13.35 -19.09
N ALA A 21 11.95 -13.30 -17.88
CA ALA A 21 11.04 -14.33 -17.41
C ALA A 21 9.92 -14.50 -18.46
N ASP A 22 9.54 -15.72 -18.73
CA ASP A 22 8.41 -15.96 -19.62
C ASP A 22 7.17 -15.26 -19.06
N PRO A 23 6.35 -14.60 -19.91
CA PRO A 23 5.16 -13.92 -19.45
C PRO A 23 4.27 -14.89 -18.65
N PRO A 24 3.57 -14.41 -17.61
CA PRO A 24 2.77 -15.26 -16.74
C PRO A 24 1.76 -16.08 -17.54
N VAL A 25 1.80 -17.40 -17.37
CA VAL A 25 0.91 -18.33 -18.08
C VAL A 25 -0.49 -18.21 -17.49
N ARG A 26 -1.45 -17.76 -18.31
CA ARG A 26 -2.85 -17.65 -17.93
C ARG A 26 -3.45 -19.01 -17.59
N THR A 27 -4.35 -19.03 -16.62
CA THR A 27 -5.12 -20.23 -16.26
C THR A 27 -6.11 -20.58 -17.37
N GLU A 28 -6.10 -21.81 -17.82
CA GLU A 28 -7.02 -22.28 -18.86
C GLU A 28 -8.49 -22.09 -18.43
N GLY A 29 -9.32 -21.59 -19.33
CA GLY A 29 -10.73 -21.35 -19.10
C GLY A 29 -11.09 -20.06 -18.35
N ILE A 30 -10.12 -19.33 -17.79
CA ILE A 30 -10.38 -18.04 -17.14
C ILE A 30 -10.55 -16.92 -18.18
N VAL A 31 -11.62 -16.16 -18.03
CA VAL A 31 -11.93 -14.99 -18.86
C VAL A 31 -11.54 -13.72 -18.12
N ILE A 32 -10.74 -12.88 -18.74
CA ILE A 32 -10.36 -11.55 -18.19
C ILE A 32 -11.31 -10.51 -18.75
N PRO A 33 -12.24 -9.98 -17.93
CA PRO A 33 -13.16 -8.93 -18.41
C PRO A 33 -12.42 -7.60 -18.55
N VAL A 34 -12.82 -6.83 -19.56
CA VAL A 34 -12.53 -5.41 -19.69
C VAL A 34 -13.85 -4.66 -19.52
N ILE A 35 -13.93 -3.79 -18.53
CA ILE A 35 -15.18 -3.11 -18.16
C ILE A 35 -15.31 -1.82 -18.99
N GLU A 36 -16.10 -1.86 -20.05
CA GLU A 36 -16.26 -0.73 -20.98
C GLU A 36 -17.53 0.12 -20.69
N GLU A 37 -18.46 -0.41 -19.90
CA GLU A 37 -19.72 0.28 -19.63
C GLU A 37 -19.59 1.47 -18.67
N LEU A 38 -18.50 1.59 -17.93
CA LEU A 38 -18.26 2.67 -16.98
C LEU A 38 -17.80 3.95 -17.71
N LYS A 39 -18.58 5.02 -17.55
CA LYS A 39 -18.19 6.33 -18.08
C LYS A 39 -17.21 7.00 -17.12
N PRO A 40 -16.12 7.58 -17.64
CA PRO A 40 -15.21 8.38 -16.83
C PRO A 40 -15.91 9.57 -16.18
N PHE A 41 -15.58 9.80 -14.92
CA PHE A 41 -15.98 11.01 -14.20
C PHE A 41 -15.03 12.17 -14.57
N THR A 42 -15.53 13.40 -14.44
CA THR A 42 -14.68 14.59 -14.63
C THR A 42 -13.71 14.71 -13.45
N VAL A 43 -12.42 14.59 -13.73
CA VAL A 43 -11.35 14.75 -12.74
C VAL A 43 -10.70 16.11 -12.97
N PRO A 44 -10.62 17.01 -11.95
CA PRO A 44 -9.95 18.29 -12.08
C PRO A 44 -8.48 18.14 -12.47
N GLU A 45 -7.98 19.10 -13.21
CA GLU A 45 -6.55 19.15 -13.57
C GLU A 45 -5.80 20.03 -12.58
N ASN A 46 -4.99 19.40 -11.75
CA ASN A 46 -3.97 20.04 -10.92
C ASN A 46 -2.77 19.09 -10.79
N GLU A 47 -1.72 19.55 -10.14
CA GLU A 47 -0.47 18.80 -10.02
C GLU A 47 -0.66 17.48 -9.24
N ALA A 48 -1.45 17.48 -8.16
CA ALA A 48 -1.72 16.29 -7.37
C ALA A 48 -2.49 15.23 -8.17
N MET A 49 -3.54 15.64 -8.89
CA MET A 49 -4.31 14.71 -9.72
C MET A 49 -3.50 14.21 -10.93
N ALA A 50 -2.66 15.06 -11.52
CA ALA A 50 -1.75 14.65 -12.58
C ALA A 50 -0.72 13.64 -12.09
N PHE A 51 -0.22 13.82 -10.87
CA PHE A 51 0.70 12.87 -10.23
C PHE A 51 0.01 11.53 -9.96
N ALA A 52 -1.13 11.53 -9.27
CA ALA A 52 -1.87 10.30 -8.95
C ALA A 52 -2.29 9.52 -10.21
N ARG A 53 -2.59 10.22 -11.30
CA ARG A 53 -2.92 9.61 -12.60
C ARG A 53 -1.75 8.81 -13.20
N ARG A 54 -0.50 9.11 -12.84
CA ARG A 54 0.68 8.34 -13.24
C ARG A 54 0.79 7.02 -12.48
N MET A 55 0.23 6.94 -11.27
CA MET A 55 0.15 5.74 -10.45
C MET A 55 -0.99 4.87 -10.99
N LYS A 56 -0.66 3.81 -11.71
CA LYS A 56 -1.65 3.04 -12.50
C LYS A 56 -2.32 1.94 -11.69
N ALA A 57 -1.55 0.88 -11.48
CA ALA A 57 -1.93 -0.30 -10.74
C ALA A 57 -0.89 -0.53 -9.67
N GLY A 58 -1.33 -0.72 -8.45
CA GLY A 58 -0.46 -0.93 -7.30
C GLY A 58 -0.57 -2.34 -6.73
N TRP A 59 0.46 -2.71 -6.01
CA TRP A 59 0.60 -3.98 -5.32
C TRP A 59 1.27 -3.77 -3.97
N ASN A 60 0.78 -4.47 -2.93
CA ASN A 60 1.35 -4.42 -1.60
C ASN A 60 2.32 -5.59 -1.37
N LEU A 61 3.50 -5.30 -0.85
CA LEU A 61 4.43 -6.29 -0.29
C LEU A 61 4.00 -6.66 1.13
N GLY A 62 2.78 -7.23 1.27
CA GLY A 62 2.19 -7.53 2.58
C GLY A 62 2.80 -8.73 3.28
N ASN A 63 2.62 -8.83 4.58
CA ASN A 63 3.17 -9.84 5.48
C ASN A 63 4.69 -10.00 5.38
N THR A 64 5.39 -8.88 5.20
CA THR A 64 6.86 -8.86 5.02
C THR A 64 7.49 -7.85 5.96
N PHE A 65 7.56 -6.58 5.59
CA PHE A 65 8.08 -5.52 6.47
C PHE A 65 7.04 -5.02 7.48
N ASP A 66 5.78 -5.31 7.27
CA ASP A 66 4.69 -5.14 8.23
C ASP A 66 4.65 -6.23 9.31
N ALA A 67 5.39 -7.34 9.13
CA ALA A 67 5.50 -8.39 10.14
C ALA A 67 6.05 -7.84 11.45
N HIS A 68 5.42 -8.25 12.57
CA HIS A 68 5.80 -7.83 13.92
C HIS A 68 5.66 -8.99 14.92
N ASP A 69 6.25 -8.82 16.09
CA ASP A 69 6.21 -9.79 17.20
C ASP A 69 6.12 -9.07 18.54
N ASP A 70 4.92 -9.02 19.10
CA ASP A 70 4.65 -8.40 20.40
C ASP A 70 4.83 -9.35 21.58
N GLU A 71 4.93 -10.67 21.32
CA GLU A 71 5.03 -11.71 22.32
C GLU A 71 6.45 -12.30 22.48
N GLY A 72 7.39 -11.96 21.62
CA GLY A 72 8.77 -12.43 21.65
C GLY A 72 8.97 -13.88 21.19
N TRP A 73 8.13 -14.36 20.28
CA TRP A 73 8.27 -15.71 19.70
C TRP A 73 9.31 -15.78 18.58
N PHE A 74 9.53 -14.70 17.85
CA PHE A 74 10.51 -14.65 16.75
C PHE A 74 11.92 -14.59 17.30
N LYS A 75 12.78 -15.48 16.82
CA LYS A 75 14.18 -15.60 17.32
C LYS A 75 15.22 -14.94 16.39
N GLY A 76 14.78 -14.37 15.27
CA GLY A 76 15.62 -13.54 14.43
C GLY A 76 15.81 -12.14 15.02
N SER A 77 16.64 -11.35 14.40
CA SER A 77 16.91 -9.95 14.79
C SER A 77 17.14 -9.07 13.56
N GLY A 78 16.95 -7.78 13.73
CA GLY A 78 17.16 -6.80 12.67
C GLY A 78 16.36 -7.12 11.41
N ALA A 79 17.00 -7.10 10.26
CA ALA A 79 16.36 -7.33 8.96
C ALA A 79 15.68 -8.72 8.80
N ALA A 80 15.99 -9.70 9.64
CA ALA A 80 15.37 -11.02 9.55
C ALA A 80 13.87 -11.01 9.85
N MET A 81 13.33 -9.95 10.49
CA MET A 81 11.89 -9.82 10.77
C MET A 81 11.04 -9.85 9.50
N GLU A 82 11.55 -9.45 8.34
CA GLU A 82 10.83 -9.54 7.06
C GLU A 82 10.33 -10.95 6.73
N THR A 83 10.88 -11.99 7.37
CA THR A 83 10.49 -13.39 7.16
C THR A 83 9.62 -13.95 8.29
N ALA A 84 9.32 -13.18 9.30
CA ALA A 84 8.66 -13.67 10.52
C ALA A 84 7.27 -14.27 10.26
N TRP A 85 6.52 -13.73 9.30
CA TRP A 85 5.20 -14.24 8.93
C TRP A 85 5.22 -15.21 7.74
N GLY A 86 6.39 -15.80 7.43
CA GLY A 86 6.53 -16.93 6.51
C GLY A 86 6.83 -16.56 5.05
N ASN A 87 6.92 -15.29 4.72
CA ASN A 87 7.39 -14.87 3.41
C ASN A 87 8.92 -15.00 3.30
N PRO A 88 9.49 -15.21 2.12
CA PRO A 88 10.93 -15.25 1.92
C PRO A 88 11.54 -13.84 2.01
N VAL A 89 12.86 -13.77 2.14
CA VAL A 89 13.62 -12.53 1.95
C VAL A 89 13.29 -11.94 0.57
N THR A 90 12.93 -10.67 0.55
CA THR A 90 12.54 -9.97 -0.68
C THR A 90 13.74 -9.77 -1.58
N VAL A 91 13.63 -10.17 -2.83
CA VAL A 91 14.67 -10.03 -3.85
C VAL A 91 14.24 -9.03 -4.94
N PRO A 92 15.19 -8.34 -5.60
CA PRO A 92 14.88 -7.33 -6.61
C PRO A 92 14.03 -7.83 -7.79
N GLU A 93 14.08 -9.12 -8.09
CA GLU A 93 13.32 -9.78 -9.15
C GLU A 93 11.82 -9.68 -8.95
N VAL A 94 11.35 -9.54 -7.71
CA VAL A 94 9.93 -9.25 -7.42
C VAL A 94 9.48 -7.98 -8.12
N MET A 95 10.33 -6.94 -8.14
CA MET A 95 10.00 -5.65 -8.78
C MET A 95 10.00 -5.75 -10.32
N ASP A 96 10.83 -6.64 -10.88
CA ASP A 96 10.80 -6.94 -12.30
C ASP A 96 9.48 -7.61 -12.70
N LEU A 97 9.04 -8.61 -11.94
CA LEU A 97 7.76 -9.30 -12.14
C LEU A 97 6.55 -8.35 -12.04
N LEU A 98 6.56 -7.42 -11.07
CA LEU A 98 5.51 -6.40 -10.95
C LEU A 98 5.44 -5.54 -12.21
N LYS A 99 6.57 -5.04 -12.67
CA LYS A 99 6.66 -4.18 -13.86
C LYS A 99 6.22 -4.93 -15.13
N GLU A 100 6.64 -6.17 -15.32
CA GLU A 100 6.24 -7.03 -16.43
C GLU A 100 4.72 -7.29 -16.45
N ALA A 101 4.10 -7.44 -15.29
CA ALA A 101 2.65 -7.59 -15.16
C ALA A 101 1.87 -6.26 -15.29
N GLY A 102 2.55 -5.12 -15.53
CA GLY A 102 1.94 -3.82 -15.74
C GLY A 102 1.70 -2.99 -14.48
N PHE A 103 2.10 -3.49 -13.30
CA PHE A 103 2.10 -2.68 -12.09
C PHE A 103 3.20 -1.63 -12.13
N ASN A 104 2.90 -0.45 -11.59
CA ASN A 104 3.89 0.62 -11.50
C ASN A 104 3.91 1.32 -10.13
N THR A 105 3.21 0.77 -9.15
CA THR A 105 3.18 1.27 -7.77
C THR A 105 3.38 0.12 -6.80
N LEU A 106 4.39 0.22 -5.96
CA LEU A 106 4.64 -0.66 -4.83
C LEU A 106 4.20 0.05 -3.55
N ARG A 107 3.27 -0.52 -2.78
CA ARG A 107 3.15 -0.15 -1.37
C ARG A 107 4.02 -1.09 -0.56
N LEU A 108 4.88 -0.52 0.25
CA LEU A 108 5.83 -1.19 1.14
C LEU A 108 5.39 -0.91 2.58
N PRO A 109 4.48 -1.73 3.14
CA PRO A 109 4.03 -1.62 4.52
C PRO A 109 5.18 -1.92 5.47
N VAL A 110 5.40 -1.07 6.50
CA VAL A 110 6.50 -1.25 7.45
C VAL A 110 6.03 -1.03 8.88
N SER A 111 6.26 -2.02 9.73
CA SER A 111 6.14 -1.89 11.19
C SER A 111 7.48 -1.54 11.81
N TRP A 112 7.50 -0.52 12.66
CA TRP A 112 8.74 0.04 13.21
C TRP A 112 8.94 -0.28 14.69
N HIS A 113 7.86 -0.55 15.44
CA HIS A 113 7.87 -0.67 16.89
C HIS A 113 8.80 -1.76 17.45
N ASN A 114 9.01 -2.86 16.73
CA ASN A 114 9.98 -3.88 17.12
C ASN A 114 11.44 -3.52 16.78
N HIS A 115 11.64 -2.41 16.07
CA HIS A 115 12.94 -2.01 15.51
C HIS A 115 13.41 -0.66 16.03
N VAL A 116 12.92 -0.21 17.19
CA VAL A 116 13.37 1.01 17.84
C VAL A 116 13.92 0.73 19.24
N ASP A 117 14.88 1.55 19.66
CA ASP A 117 15.38 1.56 21.03
C ASP A 117 14.47 2.37 21.97
N GLU A 118 14.86 2.49 23.23
CA GLU A 118 14.15 3.26 24.25
C GLU A 118 14.02 4.77 23.96
N ASN A 119 14.83 5.29 23.04
CA ASN A 119 14.80 6.68 22.59
C ASN A 119 14.08 6.82 21.23
N TYR A 120 13.41 5.75 20.75
CA TYR A 120 12.77 5.67 19.45
C TYR A 120 13.75 5.80 18.26
N THR A 121 15.02 5.43 18.46
CA THR A 121 16.02 5.34 17.37
C THR A 121 15.81 4.04 16.63
N ILE A 122 15.56 4.13 15.32
CA ILE A 122 15.34 2.95 14.47
C ILE A 122 16.67 2.18 14.31
N ASP A 123 16.59 0.84 14.39
CA ASP A 123 17.72 -0.04 14.07
C ASP A 123 18.24 0.29 12.65
N PRO A 124 19.50 0.70 12.52
CA PRO A 124 20.07 1.04 11.22
C PRO A 124 20.05 -0.11 10.21
N ALA A 125 20.09 -1.37 10.66
CA ALA A 125 20.01 -2.53 9.76
C ALA A 125 18.60 -2.69 9.19
N TRP A 126 17.55 -2.45 9.99
CA TRP A 126 16.16 -2.43 9.52
C TRP A 126 15.91 -1.31 8.53
N MET A 127 16.30 -0.07 8.88
CA MET A 127 16.15 1.06 7.99
C MET A 127 16.90 0.86 6.66
N ALA A 128 18.13 0.33 6.72
CA ALA A 128 18.91 0.04 5.52
C ALA A 128 18.24 -1.01 4.63
N ARG A 129 17.61 -2.02 5.24
CA ARG A 129 16.90 -3.06 4.50
C ARG A 129 15.60 -2.54 3.85
N VAL A 130 14.81 -1.75 4.57
CA VAL A 130 13.63 -1.07 4.00
C VAL A 130 14.06 -0.17 2.83
N ARG A 131 15.15 0.59 3.00
CA ARG A 131 15.70 1.45 1.94
C ARG A 131 16.14 0.64 0.72
N GLU A 132 16.81 -0.49 0.90
CA GLU A 132 17.27 -1.37 -0.18
C GLU A 132 16.09 -1.85 -1.06
N VAL A 133 15.00 -2.28 -0.44
CA VAL A 133 13.81 -2.73 -1.18
C VAL A 133 13.11 -1.57 -1.89
N ALA A 134 13.00 -0.42 -1.23
CA ALA A 134 12.47 0.79 -1.86
C ALA A 134 13.32 1.22 -3.07
N ASP A 135 14.65 1.24 -2.94
CA ASP A 135 15.57 1.59 -4.02
C ASP A 135 15.50 0.59 -5.19
N ALA A 136 15.31 -0.70 -4.90
CA ALA A 136 15.10 -1.70 -5.94
C ALA A 136 13.87 -1.40 -6.80
N ALA A 137 12.78 -0.92 -6.19
CA ALA A 137 11.56 -0.52 -6.89
C ALA A 137 11.74 0.82 -7.62
N LEU A 138 12.27 1.85 -6.94
CA LEU A 138 12.50 3.18 -7.50
C LEU A 138 13.42 3.13 -8.72
N SER A 139 14.52 2.35 -8.67
CA SER A 139 15.46 2.19 -9.79
C SER A 139 14.81 1.57 -11.05
N ARG A 140 13.70 0.90 -10.90
CA ARG A 140 12.87 0.35 -11.98
C ARG A 140 11.78 1.30 -12.47
N GLY A 141 11.69 2.48 -11.87
CA GLY A 141 10.70 3.51 -12.19
C GLY A 141 9.32 3.24 -11.61
N LEU A 142 9.23 2.41 -10.56
CA LEU A 142 7.99 2.24 -9.80
C LEU A 142 7.80 3.43 -8.85
N PHE A 143 6.55 3.79 -8.57
CA PHE A 143 6.20 4.58 -7.40
C PHE A 143 6.29 3.70 -6.16
N VAL A 144 6.77 4.26 -5.05
CA VAL A 144 6.89 3.53 -3.79
C VAL A 144 6.19 4.31 -2.69
N ILE A 145 5.31 3.64 -1.95
CA ILE A 145 4.63 4.17 -0.78
C ILE A 145 5.20 3.46 0.44
N VAL A 146 5.73 4.22 1.41
CA VAL A 146 6.27 3.68 2.67
C VAL A 146 5.52 4.30 3.84
N ASN A 147 5.12 3.48 4.82
CA ASN A 147 4.25 3.88 5.92
C ASN A 147 4.74 3.49 7.32
N VAL A 148 3.90 3.80 8.31
CA VAL A 148 3.90 3.21 9.66
C VAL A 148 2.69 2.28 9.75
N HIS A 149 2.92 0.95 9.78
CA HIS A 149 1.85 -0.03 9.53
C HIS A 149 1.16 -0.53 10.81
N HIS A 150 1.72 -1.52 11.52
CA HIS A 150 1.08 -2.15 12.67
C HIS A 150 1.47 -1.55 14.03
N ASP A 151 2.01 -0.35 14.04
CA ASP A 151 2.45 0.33 15.27
C ASP A 151 1.27 0.87 16.11
N ASN A 152 0.04 0.76 15.63
CA ASN A 152 -1.18 0.99 16.39
C ASN A 152 -1.48 -0.20 17.31
N HIS A 153 -0.52 -0.52 18.15
CA HIS A 153 -0.57 -1.66 19.05
C HIS A 153 0.23 -1.34 20.31
N GLU A 154 -0.36 -1.60 21.49
CA GLU A 154 0.32 -1.41 22.75
C GLU A 154 1.33 -2.52 22.97
N ASN A 155 2.61 -2.16 23.10
CA ASN A 155 3.72 -3.08 23.39
C ASN A 155 4.70 -2.49 24.39
N GLN A 156 5.78 -3.21 24.72
CA GLN A 156 6.74 -2.79 25.74
C GLN A 156 7.71 -1.70 25.27
N SER A 157 8.06 -1.64 24.00
CA SER A 157 9.07 -0.73 23.47
C SER A 157 8.49 0.56 22.91
N ALA A 158 7.62 0.47 21.91
CA ALA A 158 7.07 1.62 21.22
C ALA A 158 5.69 1.31 20.63
N TRP A 159 4.82 2.31 20.57
CA TRP A 159 3.49 2.20 19.98
C TRP A 159 2.79 3.57 19.93
N PHE A 160 1.75 3.67 19.15
CA PHE A 160 0.81 4.79 19.24
C PHE A 160 -0.62 4.29 19.49
N TYR A 161 -1.44 5.15 20.12
CA TYR A 161 -2.85 4.90 20.33
C TYR A 161 -3.63 6.21 20.21
N PRO A 162 -4.75 6.28 19.46
CA PRO A 162 -5.42 7.53 19.16
C PRO A 162 -6.45 7.93 20.24
N ASP A 163 -5.98 8.22 21.46
CA ASP A 163 -6.75 8.84 22.52
C ASP A 163 -5.93 9.94 23.22
N GLU A 164 -6.59 10.81 23.98
CA GLU A 164 -5.92 11.91 24.70
C GLU A 164 -4.99 11.41 25.80
N ALA A 165 -5.31 10.28 26.43
CA ALA A 165 -4.49 9.73 27.51
C ALA A 165 -3.10 9.31 27.05
N HIS A 166 -2.98 8.89 25.79
CA HIS A 166 -1.73 8.41 25.20
C HIS A 166 -1.15 9.36 24.13
N PHE A 167 -1.81 10.50 23.87
CA PHE A 167 -1.46 11.37 22.75
C PHE A 167 -0.01 11.85 22.76
N ASP A 168 0.47 12.40 23.89
CA ASP A 168 1.84 12.95 23.96
C ASP A 168 2.92 11.89 23.72
N ARG A 169 2.73 10.67 24.27
CA ARG A 169 3.61 9.54 24.05
C ARG A 169 3.57 9.08 22.59
N SER A 170 2.39 8.91 22.05
CA SER A 170 2.18 8.52 20.66
C SER A 170 2.79 9.52 19.70
N ALA A 171 2.57 10.81 19.93
CA ALA A 171 3.14 11.89 19.14
C ALA A 171 4.66 11.92 19.17
N ALA A 172 5.27 11.67 20.35
CA ALA A 172 6.73 11.62 20.49
C ALA A 172 7.31 10.44 19.68
N TYR A 173 6.72 9.25 19.79
CA TYR A 173 7.09 8.07 19.02
C TYR A 173 6.96 8.30 17.51
N LEU A 174 5.77 8.66 17.05
CA LEU A 174 5.47 8.85 15.63
C LEU A 174 6.37 9.93 15.01
N LYS A 175 6.56 11.04 15.71
CA LYS A 175 7.47 12.11 15.24
C LYS A 175 8.90 11.63 15.07
N ALA A 176 9.41 10.79 15.99
CA ALA A 176 10.76 10.25 15.91
C ALA A 176 10.92 9.31 14.71
N VAL A 177 9.95 8.42 14.50
CA VAL A 177 9.95 7.49 13.36
C VAL A 177 9.84 8.26 12.04
N TRP A 178 8.86 9.15 11.90
CA TRP A 178 8.66 9.91 10.65
C TRP A 178 9.86 10.79 10.28
N ARG A 179 10.52 11.39 11.27
CA ARG A 179 11.75 12.16 11.03
C ARG A 179 12.86 11.28 10.45
N GLN A 180 13.10 10.12 11.05
CA GLN A 180 14.13 9.19 10.59
C GLN A 180 13.81 8.63 9.21
N MET A 181 12.52 8.31 8.92
CA MET A 181 12.08 7.96 7.57
C MET A 181 12.37 9.10 6.58
N ALA A 182 11.98 10.33 6.92
CA ALA A 182 12.19 11.49 6.05
C ALA A 182 13.68 11.73 5.76
N GLU A 183 14.54 11.57 6.75
CA GLU A 183 16.01 11.70 6.60
C GLU A 183 16.60 10.56 5.77
N ALA A 184 16.16 9.32 5.99
CA ALA A 184 16.64 8.15 5.26
C ALA A 184 16.26 8.19 3.76
N PHE A 185 15.14 8.83 3.41
CA PHE A 185 14.63 8.92 2.04
C PHE A 185 14.77 10.34 1.44
N ALA A 186 15.58 11.21 2.04
CA ALA A 186 15.67 12.62 1.63
C ALA A 186 16.15 12.84 0.19
N ASP A 187 16.97 11.94 -0.32
CA ASP A 187 17.54 11.97 -1.69
C ASP A 187 16.61 11.36 -2.75
N CYS A 188 15.56 10.60 -2.34
CA CYS A 188 14.60 10.04 -3.28
C CYS A 188 13.77 11.14 -3.95
N ASP A 189 13.49 10.97 -5.23
CA ASP A 189 12.67 11.89 -6.01
C ASP A 189 11.17 11.78 -5.69
N GLU A 190 10.33 12.35 -6.53
CA GLU A 190 8.87 12.37 -6.34
C GLU A 190 8.20 11.00 -6.43
N HIS A 191 8.87 9.96 -6.95
CA HIS A 191 8.31 8.60 -7.00
C HIS A 191 8.20 7.95 -5.63
N LEU A 192 8.91 8.47 -4.61
CA LEU A 192 8.70 8.05 -3.23
C LEU A 192 7.63 8.91 -2.57
N ILE A 193 6.61 8.25 -2.05
CA ILE A 193 5.51 8.81 -1.27
C ILE A 193 5.67 8.32 0.17
N LEU A 194 5.47 9.21 1.15
CA LEU A 194 5.38 8.81 2.55
C LEU A 194 3.91 8.84 2.97
N GLU A 195 3.48 7.76 3.58
CA GLU A 195 2.15 7.58 4.16
C GLU A 195 2.26 7.65 5.68
N SER A 196 1.37 8.39 6.33
CA SER A 196 1.52 8.67 7.76
C SER A 196 1.33 7.44 8.63
N LEU A 197 0.21 6.78 8.48
CA LEU A 197 -0.25 5.64 9.28
C LEU A 197 -0.99 4.68 8.35
N ASN A 198 -1.18 3.43 8.74
CA ASN A 198 -1.97 2.44 8.02
C ASN A 198 -3.47 2.57 8.37
N GLU A 199 -3.89 1.98 9.45
CA GLU A 199 -5.29 1.91 9.89
C GLU A 199 -5.42 2.36 11.35
N PRO A 200 -5.21 3.65 11.66
CA PRO A 200 -5.26 4.14 13.03
C PRO A 200 -6.67 3.99 13.62
N ARG A 201 -6.79 3.27 14.74
CA ARG A 201 -8.07 2.91 15.33
C ARG A 201 -7.97 2.59 16.82
N LEU A 202 -9.11 2.45 17.49
CA LEU A 202 -9.21 2.06 18.89
C LEU A 202 -9.10 0.53 19.04
N VAL A 203 -7.89 0.00 18.84
CA VAL A 203 -7.58 -1.44 18.92
C VAL A 203 -8.06 -2.01 20.26
N GLY A 204 -8.63 -3.23 20.24
CA GLY A 204 -9.11 -3.93 21.45
C GLY A 204 -10.44 -3.42 22.01
N THR A 205 -11.09 -2.46 21.36
CA THR A 205 -12.41 -1.96 21.77
C THR A 205 -13.51 -2.44 20.82
N LYS A 206 -14.77 -2.23 21.21
CA LYS A 206 -15.92 -2.48 20.31
C LYS A 206 -15.95 -1.58 19.08
N TYR A 207 -15.16 -0.52 19.09
CA TYR A 207 -15.05 0.44 17.98
C TYR A 207 -13.88 0.17 17.06
N GLU A 208 -13.13 -0.87 17.28
CA GLU A 208 -11.91 -1.15 16.51
C GLU A 208 -12.14 -1.05 14.99
N TRP A 209 -13.20 -1.66 14.49
CA TRP A 209 -13.53 -1.65 13.08
C TRP A 209 -14.83 -0.89 12.74
N SER A 210 -15.38 -0.16 13.71
CA SER A 210 -16.62 0.59 13.51
C SER A 210 -16.58 1.93 14.21
N TRP A 211 -16.64 3.00 13.44
CA TRP A 211 -16.68 4.35 13.97
C TRP A 211 -18.13 4.79 14.23
N ASP A 212 -18.43 5.25 15.45
CA ASP A 212 -19.75 5.76 15.83
C ASP A 212 -19.69 7.29 16.04
N PRO A 213 -20.38 8.09 15.21
CA PRO A 213 -20.41 9.55 15.36
C PRO A 213 -21.07 10.04 16.64
N ALA A 214 -21.79 9.19 17.37
CA ALA A 214 -22.38 9.52 18.67
C ALA A 214 -21.40 9.31 19.84
N SER A 215 -20.43 8.38 19.70
CA SER A 215 -19.45 8.07 20.74
C SER A 215 -18.46 9.21 20.99
N ALA A 216 -18.20 9.50 22.26
CA ALA A 216 -17.16 10.44 22.67
C ALA A 216 -15.77 9.87 22.35
N GLU A 217 -15.55 8.57 22.59
CA GLU A 217 -14.30 7.85 22.32
C GLU A 217 -13.94 7.91 20.82
N CYS A 218 -14.91 7.67 19.92
CA CYS A 218 -14.69 7.76 18.49
C CYS A 218 -14.37 9.18 18.03
N LYS A 219 -15.01 10.19 18.59
CA LYS A 219 -14.71 11.61 18.29
C LYS A 219 -13.32 12.00 18.75
N GLU A 220 -12.92 11.56 19.94
CA GLU A 220 -11.59 11.77 20.49
C GLU A 220 -10.53 11.11 19.61
N ALA A 221 -10.75 9.84 19.22
CA ALA A 221 -9.85 9.14 18.34
C ALA A 221 -9.71 9.83 16.97
N ALA A 222 -10.81 10.30 16.39
CA ALA A 222 -10.79 11.04 15.14
C ALA A 222 -9.97 12.34 15.25
N ASP A 223 -10.11 13.08 16.36
CA ASP A 223 -9.31 14.29 16.62
C ASP A 223 -7.83 13.96 16.78
N CYS A 224 -7.49 12.95 17.56
CA CYS A 224 -6.11 12.48 17.72
C CYS A 224 -5.48 12.10 16.38
N ILE A 225 -6.19 11.35 15.52
CA ILE A 225 -5.71 10.97 14.19
C ILE A 225 -5.48 12.20 13.30
N ASN A 226 -6.40 13.16 13.28
CA ASN A 226 -6.21 14.42 12.54
C ASN A 226 -4.96 15.16 13.02
N ARG A 227 -4.70 15.19 14.34
CA ARG A 227 -3.52 15.83 14.94
C ARG A 227 -2.23 15.04 14.63
N PHE A 228 -2.26 13.71 14.60
CA PHE A 228 -1.13 12.90 14.13
C PHE A 228 -0.82 13.18 12.66
N ASN A 229 -1.82 13.22 11.79
CA ASN A 229 -1.64 13.57 10.39
C ASN A 229 -1.04 14.96 10.21
N GLN A 230 -1.46 15.95 11.01
CA GLN A 230 -0.83 17.28 10.99
C GLN A 230 0.62 17.23 11.45
N LEU A 231 0.91 16.52 12.55
CA LEU A 231 2.27 16.33 13.06
C LEU A 231 3.18 15.64 12.03
N PHE A 232 2.64 14.66 11.30
CA PHE A 232 3.34 14.00 10.19
C PHE A 232 3.76 15.00 9.12
N VAL A 233 2.81 15.76 8.58
CA VAL A 233 3.09 16.76 7.54
C VAL A 233 4.15 17.75 8.01
N ASP A 234 3.97 18.33 9.20
CA ASP A 234 4.91 19.30 9.77
C ASP A 234 6.30 18.69 9.97
N THR A 235 6.37 17.45 10.42
CA THR A 235 7.64 16.73 10.63
C THR A 235 8.38 16.52 9.32
N ILE A 236 7.71 15.96 8.31
CA ILE A 236 8.32 15.70 7.01
C ILE A 236 8.78 17.02 6.36
N ARG A 237 7.92 18.05 6.31
CA ARG A 237 8.24 19.34 5.70
C ARG A 237 9.43 20.03 6.39
N SER A 238 9.57 19.86 7.69
CA SER A 238 10.67 20.47 8.48
C SER A 238 12.06 19.92 8.12
N THR A 239 12.15 18.75 7.48
CA THR A 239 13.43 18.16 7.07
C THR A 239 14.00 18.78 5.78
N GLY A 240 13.18 19.51 5.02
CA GLY A 240 13.62 20.24 3.82
C GLY A 240 13.99 19.34 2.62
N GLY A 241 14.78 19.87 1.69
CA GLY A 241 15.17 19.14 0.48
C GLY A 241 13.98 18.67 -0.34
N ASN A 242 14.01 17.43 -0.84
CA ASN A 242 12.90 16.83 -1.60
C ASN A 242 11.64 16.68 -0.74
N ASN A 243 11.78 16.57 0.58
CA ASN A 243 10.65 16.45 1.50
C ASN A 243 9.83 17.74 1.61
N ALA A 244 10.39 18.89 1.23
CA ALA A 244 9.64 20.15 1.20
C ALA A 244 8.46 20.12 0.21
N SER A 245 8.51 19.26 -0.83
CA SER A 245 7.47 19.15 -1.85
C SER A 245 7.06 17.70 -2.17
N ARG A 246 7.54 16.73 -1.39
CA ARG A 246 7.18 15.31 -1.54
C ARG A 246 5.67 15.11 -1.39
N PHE A 247 5.09 14.22 -2.18
CA PHE A 247 3.71 13.78 -1.95
C PHE A 247 3.59 13.01 -0.64
N LEU A 248 2.59 13.37 0.14
CA LEU A 248 2.29 12.75 1.43
C LEU A 248 0.86 12.20 1.40
N MET A 249 0.66 11.07 2.07
CA MET A 249 -0.62 10.39 2.12
C MET A 249 -1.07 10.21 3.56
N VAL A 250 -2.37 10.39 3.82
CA VAL A 250 -2.93 10.37 5.17
C VAL A 250 -4.25 9.62 5.22
N PRO A 251 -4.44 8.71 6.21
CA PRO A 251 -5.71 8.02 6.44
C PRO A 251 -6.65 8.82 7.34
N GLY A 252 -7.92 8.41 7.28
CA GLY A 252 -8.87 8.62 8.36
C GLY A 252 -8.85 7.49 9.38
N TYR A 253 -9.88 7.40 10.23
CA TYR A 253 -10.05 6.31 11.19
C TYR A 253 -10.16 4.97 10.45
N ALA A 254 -9.28 4.02 10.78
CA ALA A 254 -9.14 2.70 10.15
C ALA A 254 -8.98 2.75 8.62
N ALA A 255 -8.45 3.84 8.06
CA ALA A 255 -8.41 4.12 6.61
C ALA A 255 -9.77 3.85 5.92
N SER A 256 -10.86 4.00 6.65
CA SER A 256 -12.20 3.62 6.20
C SER A 256 -12.82 4.70 5.32
N PRO A 257 -13.21 4.39 4.07
CA PRO A 257 -13.86 5.36 3.20
C PRO A 257 -15.18 5.90 3.76
N TRP A 258 -15.86 5.14 4.61
CA TRP A 258 -17.09 5.60 5.27
C TRP A 258 -16.82 6.65 6.36
N PHE A 259 -15.69 6.54 7.05
CA PHE A 259 -15.24 7.58 7.98
C PHE A 259 -14.70 8.79 7.23
N GLU A 260 -13.86 8.62 6.23
CA GLU A 260 -13.20 9.72 5.52
C GLU A 260 -14.17 10.67 4.84
N VAL A 261 -15.33 10.19 4.42
CA VAL A 261 -16.38 11.08 3.90
C VAL A 261 -17.14 11.83 5.00
N ASN A 262 -16.88 11.53 6.29
CA ASN A 262 -17.45 12.24 7.42
C ASN A 262 -16.71 13.57 7.70
N ALA A 263 -17.43 14.56 8.22
CA ALA A 263 -16.86 15.86 8.56
C ALA A 263 -15.80 15.80 9.69
N ALA A 264 -15.78 14.73 10.48
CA ALA A 264 -14.77 14.50 11.51
C ALA A 264 -13.36 14.28 10.94
N PHE A 265 -13.25 13.72 9.73
CA PHE A 265 -11.97 13.64 9.03
C PHE A 265 -11.59 14.99 8.45
N GLN A 266 -10.42 15.48 8.80
CA GLN A 266 -9.87 16.74 8.34
C GLN A 266 -8.49 16.52 7.73
N LEU A 267 -8.32 16.98 6.49
CA LEU A 267 -6.99 17.00 5.89
C LEU A 267 -6.09 17.97 6.65
N PRO A 268 -4.83 17.61 6.90
CA PRO A 268 -3.87 18.51 7.51
C PRO A 268 -3.60 19.71 6.61
N LYS A 269 -3.15 20.81 7.23
CA LYS A 269 -2.60 21.94 6.50
C LYS A 269 -1.21 21.59 6.01
N ASP A 270 -0.91 21.97 4.77
CA ASP A 270 0.40 21.73 4.18
C ASP A 270 0.99 23.04 3.63
N SER A 271 2.27 23.27 3.88
CA SER A 271 3.01 24.38 3.28
C SER A 271 3.30 24.16 1.79
N ALA A 272 3.25 22.91 1.32
CA ALA A 272 3.37 22.54 -0.08
C ALA A 272 1.98 22.39 -0.71
N GLU A 273 1.66 23.27 -1.65
CA GLU A 273 0.36 23.25 -2.32
C GLU A 273 0.20 22.01 -3.19
N ASN A 274 -0.98 21.36 -3.14
CA ASN A 274 -1.32 20.19 -3.95
C ASN A 274 -0.35 19.00 -3.76
N ARG A 275 0.06 18.71 -2.51
CA ARG A 275 0.98 17.61 -2.18
C ARG A 275 0.40 16.58 -1.22
N LEU A 276 -0.89 16.65 -0.91
CA LEU A 276 -1.57 15.70 -0.04
C LEU A 276 -2.48 14.78 -0.84
N MET A 277 -2.52 13.52 -0.44
CA MET A 277 -3.40 12.47 -0.91
C MET A 277 -4.13 11.84 0.27
N VAL A 278 -5.31 11.31 0.03
CA VAL A 278 -6.09 10.52 0.99
C VAL A 278 -5.86 9.05 0.71
N GLU A 279 -5.56 8.33 1.75
CA GLU A 279 -5.48 6.87 1.78
C GLU A 279 -6.84 6.29 2.12
N ALA A 280 -7.22 5.17 1.51
CA ALA A 280 -8.44 4.46 1.86
C ALA A 280 -8.31 2.95 1.64
N HIS A 281 -8.88 2.15 2.55
CA HIS A 281 -8.94 0.70 2.48
C HIS A 281 -10.39 0.21 2.40
N ALA A 282 -10.71 -0.67 1.47
CA ALA A 282 -12.05 -1.24 1.40
C ALA A 282 -12.09 -2.65 0.83
N TYR A 283 -12.24 -3.62 1.68
CA TYR A 283 -12.51 -5.02 1.34
C TYR A 283 -14.03 -5.24 1.19
N THR A 284 -14.59 -4.71 0.11
CA THR A 284 -16.05 -4.61 -0.13
C THR A 284 -16.43 -5.27 -1.46
N PRO A 285 -17.49 -6.13 -1.49
CA PRO A 285 -18.39 -6.53 -0.40
C PRO A 285 -17.68 -7.39 0.66
N TYR A 286 -17.82 -7.03 1.93
CA TYR A 286 -17.07 -7.67 3.02
C TYR A 286 -17.25 -9.20 3.10
N PRO A 287 -18.48 -9.76 2.95
CA PRO A 287 -18.66 -11.22 2.96
C PRO A 287 -17.89 -11.95 1.86
N PHE A 288 -17.73 -11.35 0.69
CA PHE A 288 -16.96 -11.92 -0.42
C PHE A 288 -15.46 -11.67 -0.25
N ALA A 289 -15.08 -10.44 0.08
CA ALA A 289 -13.70 -9.99 0.00
C ALA A 289 -12.83 -10.43 1.17
N LEU A 290 -13.35 -10.41 2.41
CA LEU A 290 -12.52 -10.60 3.60
C LEU A 290 -13.15 -11.46 4.70
N GLN A 291 -14.45 -11.39 4.98
CA GLN A 291 -15.06 -11.98 6.19
C GLN A 291 -14.64 -13.45 6.40
N PRO A 292 -13.97 -13.82 7.52
CA PRO A 292 -13.32 -15.13 7.68
C PRO A 292 -14.28 -16.32 7.54
N ASP A 293 -15.44 -16.26 8.16
CA ASP A 293 -16.42 -17.36 8.23
C ASP A 293 -17.48 -17.29 7.11
N SER A 294 -17.28 -16.43 6.12
CA SER A 294 -18.21 -16.29 5.01
C SER A 294 -18.11 -17.45 4.03
N HIS A 295 -19.25 -17.90 3.54
CA HIS A 295 -19.35 -18.84 2.41
C HIS A 295 -19.61 -18.13 1.08
N ASP A 296 -19.61 -16.79 1.06
CA ASP A 296 -19.80 -16.01 -0.17
C ASP A 296 -18.52 -16.05 -1.02
N SER A 297 -18.53 -16.90 -2.02
CA SER A 297 -17.38 -17.10 -2.94
C SER A 297 -17.67 -16.63 -4.36
N VAL A 298 -18.85 -16.06 -4.61
CA VAL A 298 -19.31 -15.72 -5.95
C VAL A 298 -19.34 -14.21 -6.18
N PHE A 299 -18.70 -13.75 -7.25
CA PHE A 299 -18.80 -12.38 -7.76
C PHE A 299 -18.94 -12.40 -9.28
N THR A 300 -20.18 -12.27 -9.76
CA THR A 300 -20.43 -12.19 -11.20
C THR A 300 -20.62 -10.72 -11.62
N LEU A 301 -20.33 -10.43 -12.88
CA LEU A 301 -20.55 -9.08 -13.43
C LEU A 301 -22.04 -8.73 -13.60
N ASP A 302 -22.95 -9.70 -13.50
CA ASP A 302 -24.39 -9.50 -13.49
C ASP A 302 -24.94 -9.18 -12.07
N ASP A 303 -24.15 -9.38 -11.01
CA ASP A 303 -24.54 -9.05 -9.65
C ASP A 303 -24.51 -7.53 -9.43
N THR A 304 -25.65 -6.91 -9.72
CA THR A 304 -25.80 -5.45 -9.59
C THR A 304 -25.71 -4.96 -8.14
N ALA A 305 -26.06 -5.80 -7.15
CA ALA A 305 -26.01 -5.43 -5.74
C ALA A 305 -24.57 -5.29 -5.27
N LYS A 306 -23.74 -6.32 -5.47
CA LYS A 306 -22.31 -6.28 -5.10
C LYS A 306 -21.54 -5.19 -5.86
N LYS A 307 -21.84 -5.03 -7.16
CA LYS A 307 -21.29 -3.92 -7.96
C LYS A 307 -21.66 -2.55 -7.40
N ALA A 308 -22.90 -2.39 -6.93
CA ALA A 308 -23.37 -1.13 -6.34
C ALA A 308 -22.71 -0.84 -4.99
N GLU A 309 -22.44 -1.83 -4.14
CA GLU A 309 -21.70 -1.63 -2.89
C GLU A 309 -20.35 -0.97 -3.15
N ILE A 310 -19.58 -1.50 -4.10
CA ILE A 310 -18.28 -0.92 -4.50
C ILE A 310 -18.46 0.50 -5.06
N SER A 311 -19.37 0.67 -6.01
CA SER A 311 -19.57 1.96 -6.67
C SER A 311 -20.06 3.05 -5.72
N ASN A 312 -20.81 2.69 -4.68
CA ASN A 312 -21.41 3.67 -3.76
C ASN A 312 -20.35 4.36 -2.88
N PHE A 313 -19.43 3.64 -2.25
CA PHE A 313 -18.40 4.29 -1.45
C PHE A 313 -17.40 5.05 -2.34
N LEU A 314 -17.04 4.51 -3.51
CA LEU A 314 -16.19 5.21 -4.48
C LEU A 314 -16.82 6.52 -4.95
N ASN A 315 -18.15 6.55 -5.14
CA ASN A 315 -18.89 7.80 -5.46
C ASN A 315 -18.77 8.83 -4.34
N GLN A 316 -18.77 8.40 -3.08
CA GLN A 316 -18.65 9.30 -1.94
C GLN A 316 -17.23 9.87 -1.85
N LEU A 317 -16.19 9.06 -2.00
CA LEU A 317 -14.79 9.50 -2.07
C LEU A 317 -14.58 10.49 -3.23
N TYR A 318 -15.10 10.16 -4.42
CA TYR A 318 -15.04 11.06 -5.57
C TYR A 318 -15.65 12.43 -5.24
N ARG A 319 -16.86 12.46 -4.68
CA ARG A 319 -17.56 13.73 -4.38
C ARG A 319 -16.84 14.55 -3.32
N ARG A 320 -16.26 13.89 -2.31
CA ARG A 320 -15.60 14.60 -1.21
C ARG A 320 -14.22 15.10 -1.58
N PHE A 321 -13.43 14.31 -2.31
CA PHE A 321 -12.02 14.57 -2.56
C PHE A 321 -11.70 14.76 -4.03
N VAL A 322 -11.85 13.73 -4.86
CA VAL A 322 -11.37 13.74 -6.25
C VAL A 322 -11.98 14.87 -7.06
N SER A 323 -13.29 15.11 -6.95
CA SER A 323 -13.96 16.21 -7.65
C SER A 323 -13.49 17.62 -7.22
N ARG A 324 -12.71 17.69 -6.14
CA ARG A 324 -12.09 18.92 -5.62
C ARG A 324 -10.57 18.98 -5.86
N GLY A 325 -10.04 18.04 -6.63
CA GLY A 325 -8.64 17.97 -6.97
C GLY A 325 -7.74 17.37 -5.90
N ILE A 326 -8.30 16.60 -4.96
CA ILE A 326 -7.55 15.88 -3.91
C ILE A 326 -7.52 14.40 -4.32
N PRO A 327 -6.34 13.82 -4.61
CA PRO A 327 -6.23 12.41 -4.96
C PRO A 327 -6.66 11.49 -3.82
N VAL A 328 -7.26 10.39 -4.18
CA VAL A 328 -7.51 9.24 -3.30
C VAL A 328 -6.78 8.04 -3.85
N ILE A 329 -6.06 7.34 -3.00
CA ILE A 329 -5.44 6.06 -3.30
C ILE A 329 -6.16 5.00 -2.48
N MET A 330 -6.76 4.02 -3.17
CA MET A 330 -7.30 2.80 -2.56
C MET A 330 -6.14 1.83 -2.41
N ASP A 331 -5.32 2.04 -1.43
CA ASP A 331 -4.03 1.36 -1.31
C ASP A 331 -4.11 0.01 -0.62
N GLU A 332 -5.30 -0.37 -0.12
CA GLU A 332 -5.62 -1.76 0.14
C GLU A 332 -7.01 -2.14 -0.37
N PHE A 333 -7.04 -3.12 -1.24
CA PHE A 333 -8.23 -3.89 -1.62
C PHE A 333 -7.81 -5.31 -2.01
N GLY A 334 -8.74 -6.23 -1.96
CA GLY A 334 -8.47 -7.61 -2.34
C GLY A 334 -9.68 -8.50 -2.14
N ALA A 335 -9.55 -9.76 -2.51
CA ALA A 335 -10.51 -10.80 -2.20
C ALA A 335 -9.79 -12.11 -1.88
N VAL A 336 -10.18 -12.74 -0.78
CA VAL A 336 -9.60 -14.01 -0.34
C VAL A 336 -9.99 -15.15 -1.28
N ASN A 337 -9.07 -16.10 -1.44
CA ASN A 337 -9.36 -17.35 -2.16
C ASN A 337 -10.29 -18.25 -1.32
N ARG A 338 -11.49 -18.51 -1.85
CA ARG A 338 -12.49 -19.39 -1.24
C ARG A 338 -12.78 -20.58 -2.13
N GLY A 339 -12.09 -21.69 -1.87
CA GLY A 339 -12.40 -22.95 -2.58
C GLY A 339 -12.19 -22.93 -4.10
N GLY A 340 -11.28 -22.10 -4.60
CA GLY A 340 -10.96 -22.06 -6.03
C GLY A 340 -11.84 -21.10 -6.84
N ASN A 341 -12.37 -20.05 -6.23
CA ASN A 341 -13.19 -19.01 -6.88
C ASN A 341 -12.39 -18.03 -7.75
N LEU A 342 -11.45 -18.53 -8.56
CA LEU A 342 -10.54 -17.67 -9.32
C LEU A 342 -11.27 -16.74 -10.30
N GLN A 343 -12.25 -17.24 -11.05
CA GLN A 343 -13.01 -16.39 -11.97
C GLN A 343 -13.75 -15.27 -11.25
N ASP A 344 -14.31 -15.55 -10.07
CA ASP A 344 -15.04 -14.54 -9.28
C ASP A 344 -14.08 -13.47 -8.73
N ARG A 345 -12.87 -13.86 -8.30
CA ARG A 345 -11.81 -12.93 -7.90
C ARG A 345 -11.32 -12.08 -9.08
N VAL A 346 -11.22 -12.63 -10.26
CA VAL A 346 -10.88 -11.92 -11.51
C VAL A 346 -11.98 -10.92 -11.87
N ASN A 347 -13.24 -11.32 -11.82
CA ASN A 347 -14.38 -10.43 -12.07
C ASN A 347 -14.44 -9.28 -11.05
N PHE A 348 -14.22 -9.59 -9.78
CA PHE A 348 -14.14 -8.62 -8.69
C PHE A 348 -13.02 -7.60 -8.94
N ALA A 349 -11.81 -8.08 -9.20
CA ALA A 349 -10.66 -7.21 -9.45
C ALA A 349 -10.89 -6.28 -10.64
N ALA A 350 -11.42 -6.82 -11.74
CA ALA A 350 -11.76 -6.05 -12.93
C ALA A 350 -12.80 -4.96 -12.63
N TRP A 351 -13.92 -5.30 -11.97
CA TRP A 351 -14.98 -4.34 -11.65
C TRP A 351 -14.52 -3.28 -10.66
N TYR A 352 -13.81 -3.70 -9.61
CA TYR A 352 -13.33 -2.80 -8.56
C TYR A 352 -12.38 -1.75 -9.13
N VAL A 353 -11.36 -2.21 -9.86
CA VAL A 353 -10.34 -1.32 -10.44
C VAL A 353 -10.94 -0.42 -11.52
N ALA A 354 -11.79 -0.94 -12.40
CA ALA A 354 -12.48 -0.11 -13.40
C ALA A 354 -13.36 0.97 -12.75
N SER A 355 -14.10 0.59 -11.68
CA SER A 355 -14.93 1.54 -10.92
C SER A 355 -14.12 2.63 -10.26
N ALA A 356 -13.00 2.29 -9.63
CA ALA A 356 -12.09 3.24 -9.00
C ALA A 356 -11.43 4.14 -10.06
N SER A 357 -10.84 3.54 -11.08
CA SER A 357 -10.14 4.24 -12.16
C SER A 357 -11.05 5.19 -12.93
N SER A 358 -12.32 4.81 -13.18
CA SER A 358 -13.30 5.72 -13.81
C SER A 358 -13.52 7.02 -13.01
N ARG A 359 -13.21 7.03 -11.73
CA ARG A 359 -13.30 8.17 -10.80
C ARG A 359 -11.96 8.84 -10.51
N GLY A 360 -10.88 8.40 -11.17
CA GLY A 360 -9.53 8.92 -10.93
C GLY A 360 -8.89 8.43 -9.62
N ILE A 361 -9.32 7.28 -9.11
CA ILE A 361 -8.80 6.62 -7.90
C ILE A 361 -7.88 5.47 -8.33
N THR A 362 -6.65 5.46 -7.82
CA THR A 362 -5.68 4.36 -8.01
C THR A 362 -5.93 3.28 -6.97
N CYS A 363 -5.69 2.00 -7.33
CA CYS A 363 -5.86 0.86 -6.43
C CYS A 363 -4.57 0.05 -6.30
N CYS A 364 -4.28 -0.45 -5.07
CA CYS A 364 -3.19 -1.38 -4.81
C CYS A 364 -3.74 -2.68 -4.21
N TRP A 365 -3.49 -3.80 -4.88
CA TRP A 365 -3.92 -5.11 -4.39
C TRP A 365 -3.14 -5.50 -3.14
N TRP A 366 -3.85 -5.96 -2.11
CA TRP A 366 -3.21 -6.56 -0.93
C TRP A 366 -2.76 -7.98 -1.25
N ASP A 367 -1.45 -8.20 -1.26
CA ASP A 367 -0.84 -9.52 -1.47
C ASP A 367 0.01 -9.88 -0.25
N ASN A 368 -0.50 -10.75 0.59
CA ASN A 368 0.21 -11.21 1.78
C ASN A 368 1.08 -12.46 1.55
N GLY A 369 1.15 -12.97 0.31
CA GLY A 369 1.93 -14.18 -0.02
C GLY A 369 1.33 -15.48 0.51
N ILE A 370 0.10 -15.48 1.01
CA ILE A 370 -0.56 -16.66 1.59
C ILE A 370 -1.54 -17.27 0.58
N PHE A 371 -1.36 -18.56 0.30
CA PHE A 371 -2.12 -19.29 -0.73
C PHE A 371 -2.95 -20.45 -0.18
N SER A 372 -2.68 -20.90 1.04
CA SER A 372 -3.33 -22.06 1.65
C SER A 372 -3.34 -21.94 3.18
N GLY A 373 -4.21 -22.69 3.82
CA GLY A 373 -4.40 -22.67 5.28
C GLY A 373 -5.72 -22.05 5.68
N ASN A 374 -5.84 -21.75 6.97
CA ASN A 374 -7.00 -21.07 7.55
C ASN A 374 -6.63 -19.61 7.78
N GLY A 375 -7.20 -18.69 7.03
CA GLY A 375 -6.90 -17.27 7.17
C GLY A 375 -7.12 -16.48 5.90
N GLU A 376 -6.43 -15.39 5.81
CA GLU A 376 -6.51 -14.42 4.73
C GLU A 376 -5.65 -14.87 3.53
N LEU A 377 -6.27 -15.48 2.54
CA LEU A 377 -5.61 -16.05 1.35
C LEU A 377 -5.62 -15.04 0.21
N PHE A 378 -4.88 -13.94 0.35
CA PHE A 378 -4.82 -12.86 -0.65
C PHE A 378 -3.71 -13.02 -1.69
N GLY A 379 -2.74 -13.90 -1.45
CA GLY A 379 -1.58 -14.07 -2.31
C GLY A 379 -1.93 -14.24 -3.78
N ILE A 380 -1.22 -13.54 -4.66
CA ILE A 380 -1.29 -13.70 -6.12
C ILE A 380 0.08 -13.94 -6.74
N LEU A 381 1.16 -13.45 -6.14
CA LEU A 381 2.55 -13.68 -6.54
C LEU A 381 3.25 -14.60 -5.53
N ASP A 382 3.67 -15.78 -5.95
CA ASP A 382 4.50 -16.68 -5.14
C ASP A 382 5.95 -16.17 -5.12
N ARG A 383 6.33 -15.53 -4.02
CA ARG A 383 7.65 -14.91 -3.83
C ARG A 383 8.77 -15.94 -3.60
N ASN A 384 8.44 -17.18 -3.23
CA ASN A 384 9.42 -18.25 -3.09
C ASN A 384 9.88 -18.79 -4.46
N THR A 385 8.95 -18.88 -5.40
CA THR A 385 9.21 -19.41 -6.74
C THR A 385 9.41 -18.33 -7.79
N LEU A 386 9.15 -17.07 -7.43
CA LEU A 386 9.13 -15.91 -8.33
C LEU A 386 8.18 -16.13 -9.52
N GLN A 387 6.99 -16.66 -9.25
CA GLN A 387 5.98 -16.95 -10.26
C GLN A 387 4.60 -16.44 -9.83
N TRP A 388 3.87 -15.87 -10.77
CA TRP A 388 2.47 -15.53 -10.55
C TRP A 388 1.64 -16.78 -10.33
N ARG A 389 1.10 -16.96 -9.13
CA ARG A 389 0.15 -18.03 -8.81
C ARG A 389 -1.22 -17.78 -9.45
N TYR A 390 -1.62 -16.51 -9.50
CA TYR A 390 -2.88 -16.06 -10.09
C TYR A 390 -2.63 -14.89 -11.06
N PRO A 391 -1.98 -15.14 -12.22
CA PRO A 391 -1.67 -14.11 -13.21
C PRO A 391 -2.91 -13.43 -13.77
N ASP A 392 -4.05 -14.15 -13.78
CA ASP A 392 -5.33 -13.65 -14.29
C ASP A 392 -5.86 -12.47 -13.46
N ILE A 393 -5.64 -12.46 -12.13
CA ILE A 393 -5.99 -11.34 -11.25
C ILE A 393 -5.11 -10.12 -11.57
N ALA A 394 -3.80 -10.32 -11.68
CA ALA A 394 -2.87 -9.25 -12.03
C ALA A 394 -3.24 -8.62 -13.38
N LEU A 395 -3.54 -9.44 -14.37
CA LEU A 395 -3.96 -8.98 -15.70
C LEU A 395 -5.32 -8.25 -15.68
N ALA A 396 -6.27 -8.70 -14.84
CA ALA A 396 -7.55 -8.01 -14.66
C ALA A 396 -7.36 -6.61 -14.06
N ILE A 397 -6.48 -6.47 -13.08
CA ILE A 397 -6.10 -5.19 -12.47
C ILE A 397 -5.47 -4.28 -13.54
N GLU A 398 -4.45 -4.76 -14.25
CA GLU A 398 -3.74 -3.99 -15.28
C GLU A 398 -4.69 -3.46 -16.34
N LYS A 399 -5.49 -4.34 -16.96
CA LYS A 399 -6.40 -3.99 -18.05
C LYS A 399 -7.48 -2.98 -17.67
N ASN A 400 -7.89 -2.96 -16.41
CA ASN A 400 -8.98 -2.11 -15.95
C ASN A 400 -8.48 -0.85 -15.20
N SER A 401 -7.18 -0.68 -15.02
CA SER A 401 -6.57 0.50 -14.38
C SER A 401 -6.50 1.74 -15.30
N LEU A 402 -6.96 1.65 -16.54
CA LEU A 402 -6.72 2.65 -17.60
C LEU A 402 -7.94 3.49 -17.99
N VAL A 403 -9.08 3.33 -17.33
CA VAL A 403 -10.37 3.89 -17.77
C VAL A 403 -10.40 5.44 -17.86
N ASN A 404 -9.47 6.14 -17.16
CA ASN A 404 -9.44 7.62 -17.08
C ASN A 404 -8.13 8.25 -17.59
N ARG A 405 -7.58 7.73 -18.67
CA ARG A 405 -6.31 8.25 -19.23
C ARG A 405 -6.47 8.96 -20.54
#